data_0231ec9391486d951317ecf1c3ccdd23
#
_entry.id   0231ec9391486d951317ecf1c3ccdd23
#
_cell.length_a   1.000
_cell.length_b   1.000
_cell.length_c   1.000
_cell.angle_alpha   90.00
_cell.angle_beta   90.00
_cell.angle_gamma   90.00
#
_symmetry.space_group_name_H-M   'P 1'
#
loop_
_entity.id
_entity.type
_entity.pdbx_description
1 polymer ?
#
loop_
_entity_poly.entity_id
_entity_poly.type
_entity_poly.pdbx_seq_one_letter_code
_entity_poly.pdbx_strand_id
1 'polypeptide(L)'
;GFLLPAMQTQTAATAVNVAFGLPFVVVGVIMTAIVAFVIMGGIKRIGQVAEFLAPVMCGIYFLITIIIIVLNIGKVPGMFGSIFASAFGKDAVFGGIVGSAVSWGIKRGFFSNDAGNGMSPLISATTDTSHPVKQGLVQGLSVYIDTLLVCTCTGISILLAGTYNVAADGAGASLLVERVPGIQYGIAFMQEAMSVSIGKAGAMFLAIMLFIFIFTTMLSYSYQLESTCKYLFGENKMVVTIVRILFLVFCMFGILIDGDTIWPMGDIGVGCMLWVNTFSILLLTPKVLKIVKDYEKQKNVGLNPLFDPATVGIEDKAGVWDTYVKQKKERGDYENPQLGYDKK
;
A
#
# COMPACT_ATOMS: atom_id res chain seq x y z
N GLY A 1 5.04 -12.25 -4.93
CA GLY A 1 6.35 -11.73 -4.52
C GLY A 1 7.21 -11.22 -5.67
N PHE A 2 7.01 -11.67 -6.92
CA PHE A 2 7.85 -11.28 -8.06
C PHE A 2 7.13 -10.41 -9.09
N LEU A 3 5.82 -10.58 -9.29
CA LEU A 3 5.05 -9.82 -10.27
C LEU A 3 4.82 -8.36 -9.83
N LEU A 4 4.51 -8.13 -8.56
CA LEU A 4 4.27 -6.79 -8.05
C LEU A 4 5.50 -5.87 -8.15
N PRO A 5 6.73 -6.31 -7.79
CA PRO A 5 7.94 -5.52 -8.02
C PRO A 5 8.16 -5.18 -9.49
N ALA A 6 7.92 -6.13 -10.41
CA ALA A 6 8.04 -5.91 -11.83
C ALA A 6 7.09 -4.80 -12.32
N MET A 7 5.83 -4.84 -11.90
CA MET A 7 4.82 -3.83 -12.21
C MET A 7 5.21 -2.45 -11.65
N GLN A 8 5.72 -2.40 -10.43
CA GLN A 8 6.16 -1.15 -9.80
C GLN A 8 7.34 -0.53 -10.55
N THR A 9 8.33 -1.33 -10.95
CA THR A 9 9.48 -0.82 -11.72
C THR A 9 9.04 -0.26 -13.08
N GLN A 10 8.12 -0.93 -13.77
CA GLN A 10 7.54 -0.46 -15.01
C GLN A 10 6.82 0.89 -14.83
N THR A 11 6.02 1.02 -13.76
CA THR A 11 5.31 2.28 -13.45
C THR A 11 6.30 3.43 -13.19
N ALA A 12 7.37 3.18 -12.42
CA ALA A 12 8.42 4.18 -12.19
C ALA A 12 9.13 4.57 -13.48
N ALA A 13 9.44 3.59 -14.32
CA ALA A 13 10.10 3.82 -15.60
C ALA A 13 9.22 4.65 -16.55
N THR A 14 7.92 4.35 -16.61
CA THR A 14 6.95 5.15 -17.38
C THR A 14 6.88 6.59 -16.88
N ALA A 15 6.75 6.79 -15.58
CA ALA A 15 6.66 8.12 -14.99
C ALA A 15 7.91 8.97 -15.29
N VAL A 16 9.09 8.39 -15.13
CA VAL A 16 10.37 9.10 -15.38
C VAL A 16 10.61 9.32 -16.88
N ASN A 17 10.23 8.37 -17.73
CA ASN A 17 10.31 8.52 -19.18
C ASN A 17 9.43 9.66 -19.68
N VAL A 18 8.15 9.72 -19.25
CA VAL A 18 7.21 10.79 -19.63
C VAL A 18 7.72 12.18 -19.17
N ALA A 19 8.28 12.28 -17.97
CA ALA A 19 8.71 13.55 -17.40
C ALA A 19 10.07 14.05 -17.90
N PHE A 20 11.04 13.13 -18.11
CA PHE A 20 12.44 13.46 -18.36
C PHE A 20 12.97 12.91 -19.69
N GLY A 21 12.20 12.06 -20.41
CA GLY A 21 12.65 11.41 -21.63
C GLY A 21 13.72 10.33 -21.44
N LEU A 22 13.96 9.88 -20.20
CA LEU A 22 14.96 8.86 -19.91
C LEU A 22 14.52 7.48 -20.41
N PRO A 23 15.40 6.69 -21.03
CA PRO A 23 15.07 5.33 -21.45
C PRO A 23 14.64 4.45 -20.26
N PHE A 24 13.63 3.60 -20.47
CA PHE A 24 13.11 2.68 -19.44
C PHE A 24 14.21 1.84 -18.78
N VAL A 25 15.16 1.33 -19.59
CA VAL A 25 16.28 0.51 -19.08
C VAL A 25 17.15 1.29 -18.11
N VAL A 26 17.44 2.55 -18.37
CA VAL A 26 18.25 3.39 -17.48
C VAL A 26 17.56 3.58 -16.14
N VAL A 27 16.27 3.90 -16.17
CA VAL A 27 15.47 4.07 -14.94
C VAL A 27 15.41 2.77 -14.13
N GLY A 28 15.17 1.65 -14.79
CA GLY A 28 15.13 0.35 -14.14
C GLY A 28 16.46 -0.08 -13.54
N VAL A 29 17.57 0.16 -14.22
CA VAL A 29 18.91 -0.11 -13.67
C VAL A 29 19.17 0.74 -12.43
N ILE A 30 18.87 2.03 -12.48
CA ILE A 30 19.05 2.95 -11.33
C ILE A 30 18.20 2.48 -10.16
N MET A 31 16.89 2.21 -10.38
CA MET A 31 15.97 1.75 -9.34
C MET A 31 16.47 0.45 -8.73
N THR A 32 16.77 -0.54 -9.55
CA THR A 32 17.23 -1.86 -9.09
C THR A 32 18.55 -1.77 -8.32
N ALA A 33 19.49 -0.93 -8.74
CA ALA A 33 20.75 -0.71 -8.06
C ALA A 33 20.56 -0.08 -6.67
N ILE A 34 19.69 0.94 -6.55
CA ILE A 34 19.39 1.58 -5.27
C ILE A 34 18.68 0.60 -4.32
N VAL A 35 17.71 -0.15 -4.84
CA VAL A 35 16.99 -1.19 -4.08
C VAL A 35 17.97 -2.26 -3.61
N ALA A 36 18.84 -2.76 -4.47
CA ALA A 36 19.86 -3.76 -4.10
C ALA A 36 20.77 -3.26 -2.98
N PHE A 37 21.23 -2.01 -3.06
CA PHE A 37 22.09 -1.40 -2.04
C PHE A 37 21.43 -1.35 -0.67
N VAL A 38 20.12 -1.06 -0.61
CA VAL A 38 19.39 -1.00 0.69
C VAL A 38 19.06 -2.40 1.20
N ILE A 39 18.61 -3.32 0.34
CA ILE A 39 18.24 -4.68 0.73
C ILE A 39 19.42 -5.44 1.32
N MET A 40 20.64 -5.22 0.79
CA MET A 40 21.84 -5.83 1.33
C MET A 40 22.15 -5.38 2.77
N GLY A 41 21.65 -4.23 3.22
CA GLY A 41 21.76 -3.72 4.59
C GLY A 41 20.78 -4.33 5.60
N GLY A 42 19.84 -5.17 5.15
CA GLY A 42 18.86 -5.88 5.98
C GLY A 42 17.71 -5.02 6.49
N ILE A 43 16.81 -5.63 7.29
CA ILE A 43 15.52 -5.07 7.75
C ILE A 43 15.64 -3.73 8.47
N LYS A 44 16.66 -3.54 9.31
CA LYS A 44 16.84 -2.29 10.06
C LYS A 44 17.03 -1.09 9.13
N ARG A 45 17.82 -1.28 8.07
CA ARG A 45 18.07 -0.23 7.07
C ARG A 45 16.83 0.07 6.25
N ILE A 46 16.07 -0.97 5.89
CA ILE A 46 14.80 -0.83 5.18
C ILE A 46 13.83 0.02 6.03
N GLY A 47 13.65 -0.33 7.31
CA GLY A 47 12.78 0.39 8.23
C GLY A 47 13.16 1.87 8.38
N GLN A 48 14.43 2.18 8.63
CA GLN A 48 14.92 3.56 8.79
C GLN A 48 14.67 4.43 7.55
N VAL A 49 14.89 3.87 6.36
CA VAL A 49 14.65 4.58 5.10
C VAL A 49 13.16 4.85 4.91
N ALA A 50 12.31 3.84 5.13
CA ALA A 50 10.87 3.97 4.93
C ALA A 50 10.21 4.91 5.97
N GLU A 51 10.63 4.84 7.24
CA GLU A 51 10.11 5.68 8.33
C GLU A 51 10.28 7.18 8.05
N PHE A 52 11.41 7.58 7.48
CA PHE A 52 11.66 8.98 7.14
C PHE A 52 10.98 9.42 5.84
N LEU A 53 11.07 8.59 4.78
CA LEU A 53 10.60 8.97 3.46
C LEU A 53 9.07 9.02 3.37
N ALA A 54 8.36 8.05 3.94
CA ALA A 54 6.92 7.94 3.74
C ALA A 54 6.11 9.15 4.26
N PRO A 55 6.29 9.66 5.50
CA PRO A 55 5.56 10.83 5.96
C PRO A 55 5.89 12.10 5.16
N VAL A 56 7.16 12.30 4.81
CA VAL A 56 7.60 13.45 4.03
C VAL A 56 6.94 13.46 2.65
N MET A 57 6.96 12.33 1.96
CA MET A 57 6.33 12.18 0.64
C MET A 57 4.82 12.43 0.70
N CYS A 58 4.12 11.81 1.64
CA CYS A 58 2.68 12.01 1.81
C CYS A 58 2.34 13.47 2.11
N GLY A 59 3.11 14.11 2.99
CA GLY A 59 2.92 15.52 3.33
C GLY A 59 3.11 16.46 2.12
N ILE A 60 4.16 16.27 1.35
CA ILE A 60 4.42 17.08 0.14
C ILE A 60 3.34 16.84 -0.92
N TYR A 61 2.95 15.58 -1.14
CA TYR A 61 1.90 15.23 -2.10
C TYR A 61 0.56 15.88 -1.73
N PHE A 62 0.20 15.84 -0.44
CA PHE A 62 -1.00 16.49 0.09
C PHE A 62 -0.97 18.02 -0.10
N LEU A 63 0.15 18.66 0.21
CA LEU A 63 0.31 20.11 0.02
C LEU A 63 0.11 20.52 -1.44
N ILE A 64 0.68 19.79 -2.39
CA ILE A 64 0.50 20.07 -3.81
C ILE A 64 -0.95 19.91 -4.23
N THR A 65 -1.63 18.89 -3.74
CA THR A 65 -3.07 18.72 -4.02
C THR A 65 -3.87 19.91 -3.49
N ILE A 66 -3.57 20.43 -2.30
CA ILE A 66 -4.21 21.64 -1.77
C ILE A 66 -3.95 22.83 -2.70
N ILE A 67 -2.72 22.99 -3.19
CA ILE A 67 -2.40 24.04 -4.16
C ILE A 67 -3.25 23.91 -5.43
N ILE A 68 -3.37 22.71 -5.99
CA ILE A 68 -4.22 22.45 -7.17
C ILE A 68 -5.68 22.80 -6.89
N ILE A 69 -6.22 22.42 -5.74
CA ILE A 69 -7.59 22.75 -5.34
C ILE A 69 -7.77 24.27 -5.24
N VAL A 70 -6.85 24.98 -4.59
CA VAL A 70 -6.92 26.44 -4.42
C VAL A 70 -6.84 27.15 -5.77
N LEU A 71 -5.94 26.73 -6.66
CA LEU A 71 -5.82 27.29 -8.01
C LEU A 71 -7.06 27.04 -8.88
N ASN A 72 -7.82 25.99 -8.60
CA ASN A 72 -9.03 25.59 -9.34
C ASN A 72 -10.31 25.68 -8.50
N ILE A 73 -10.33 26.50 -7.45
CA ILE A 73 -11.45 26.56 -6.49
C ILE A 73 -12.82 26.79 -7.16
N GLY A 74 -12.85 27.57 -8.22
CA GLY A 74 -14.07 27.81 -8.99
C GLY A 74 -14.63 26.60 -9.74
N LYS A 75 -13.79 25.57 -10.01
CA LYS A 75 -14.21 24.33 -10.67
C LYS A 75 -14.70 23.27 -9.67
N VAL A 76 -14.40 23.41 -8.38
CA VAL A 76 -14.72 22.43 -7.33
C VAL A 76 -16.22 22.12 -7.26
N PRO A 77 -17.15 23.09 -7.24
CA PRO A 77 -18.59 22.78 -7.22
C PRO A 77 -19.04 21.99 -8.45
N GLY A 78 -18.54 22.36 -9.63
CA GLY A 78 -18.86 21.64 -10.88
C GLY A 78 -18.32 20.21 -10.90
N MET A 79 -17.14 19.98 -10.35
CA MET A 79 -16.55 18.65 -10.20
C MET A 79 -17.44 17.76 -9.31
N PHE A 80 -17.83 18.23 -8.12
CA PHE A 80 -18.75 17.48 -7.26
C PHE A 80 -20.12 17.26 -7.94
N GLY A 81 -20.65 18.27 -8.63
CA GLY A 81 -21.86 18.12 -9.43
C GLY A 81 -21.75 17.01 -10.46
N SER A 82 -20.61 16.90 -11.15
CA SER A 82 -20.37 15.81 -12.12
C SER A 82 -20.27 14.45 -11.45
N ILE A 83 -19.62 14.34 -10.28
CA ILE A 83 -19.53 13.10 -9.51
C ILE A 83 -20.94 12.61 -9.11
N PHE A 84 -21.77 13.49 -8.54
CA PHE A 84 -23.13 13.14 -8.12
C PHE A 84 -24.04 12.85 -9.31
N ALA A 85 -23.96 13.62 -10.38
CA ALA A 85 -24.73 13.37 -11.60
C ALA A 85 -24.38 12.01 -12.22
N SER A 86 -23.11 11.65 -12.26
CA SER A 86 -22.64 10.35 -12.74
C SER A 86 -23.02 9.19 -11.82
N ALA A 87 -22.99 9.43 -10.50
CA ALA A 87 -23.34 8.41 -9.51
C ALA A 87 -24.84 8.14 -9.42
N PHE A 88 -25.68 9.15 -9.67
CA PHE A 88 -27.16 9.08 -9.50
C PHE A 88 -27.92 9.43 -10.78
N GLY A 89 -27.29 9.34 -11.94
CA GLY A 89 -27.89 9.60 -13.25
C GLY A 89 -29.11 8.70 -13.53
N LYS A 90 -30.05 9.22 -14.30
CA LYS A 90 -31.37 8.56 -14.55
C LYS A 90 -31.36 7.60 -15.73
N ASP A 91 -30.24 7.36 -16.39
CA ASP A 91 -30.18 6.58 -17.61
C ASP A 91 -30.20 5.06 -17.33
N ALA A 92 -30.77 4.29 -18.26
CA ALA A 92 -30.88 2.82 -18.17
C ALA A 92 -29.52 2.08 -18.04
N VAL A 93 -28.44 2.76 -18.39
CA VAL A 93 -27.04 2.31 -18.25
C VAL A 93 -26.53 2.39 -16.79
N PHE A 94 -27.27 3.07 -15.91
CA PHE A 94 -26.89 3.37 -14.53
C PHE A 94 -26.52 2.13 -13.71
N GLY A 95 -27.28 1.05 -13.81
CA GLY A 95 -26.99 -0.19 -13.06
C GLY A 95 -25.65 -0.82 -13.44
N GLY A 96 -25.29 -0.81 -14.72
CA GLY A 96 -23.99 -1.29 -15.19
C GLY A 96 -22.84 -0.39 -14.76
N ILE A 97 -23.03 0.94 -14.84
CA ILE A 97 -22.02 1.93 -14.42
C ILE A 97 -21.76 1.83 -12.91
N VAL A 98 -22.80 1.72 -12.08
CA VAL A 98 -22.65 1.56 -10.63
C VAL A 98 -21.93 0.25 -10.30
N GLY A 99 -22.32 -0.86 -10.94
CA GLY A 99 -21.66 -2.14 -10.75
C GLY A 99 -20.18 -2.10 -11.14
N SER A 100 -19.85 -1.47 -12.26
CA SER A 100 -18.46 -1.27 -12.69
C SER A 100 -17.68 -0.38 -11.72
N ALA A 101 -18.24 0.75 -11.29
CA ALA A 101 -17.59 1.65 -10.34
C ALA A 101 -17.31 0.96 -8.99
N VAL A 102 -18.26 0.17 -8.47
CA VAL A 102 -18.08 -0.61 -7.24
C VAL A 102 -16.99 -1.67 -7.45
N SER A 103 -17.00 -2.40 -8.54
CA SER A 103 -16.00 -3.42 -8.86
C SER A 103 -14.60 -2.83 -8.96
N TRP A 104 -14.44 -1.73 -9.70
CA TRP A 104 -13.16 -1.04 -9.82
C TRP A 104 -12.70 -0.40 -8.51
N GLY A 105 -13.62 0.19 -7.75
CA GLY A 105 -13.32 0.77 -6.44
C GLY A 105 -12.80 -0.28 -5.45
N ILE A 106 -13.46 -1.43 -5.38
CA ILE A 106 -13.02 -2.57 -4.55
C ILE A 106 -11.65 -3.07 -5.01
N LYS A 107 -11.47 -3.32 -6.32
CA LYS A 107 -10.22 -3.82 -6.90
C LYS A 107 -9.04 -2.90 -6.63
N ARG A 108 -9.20 -1.60 -6.83
CA ARG A 108 -8.15 -0.60 -6.60
C ARG A 108 -7.92 -0.33 -5.11
N GLY A 109 -8.97 -0.35 -4.28
CA GLY A 109 -8.87 -0.23 -2.84
C GLY A 109 -8.06 -1.37 -2.21
N PHE A 110 -8.34 -2.61 -2.56
CA PHE A 110 -7.53 -3.76 -2.10
C PHE A 110 -6.08 -3.66 -2.56
N PHE A 111 -5.84 -3.17 -3.76
CA PHE A 111 -4.50 -3.00 -4.30
C PHE A 111 -3.73 -1.90 -3.54
N SER A 112 -4.34 -0.72 -3.35
CA SER A 112 -3.70 0.44 -2.71
C SER A 112 -3.38 0.20 -1.24
N ASN A 113 -4.35 -0.37 -0.51
CA ASN A 113 -4.24 -0.54 0.94
C ASN A 113 -3.48 -1.80 1.38
N ASP A 114 -3.12 -2.70 0.46
CA ASP A 114 -2.68 -4.06 0.78
C ASP A 114 -3.63 -4.81 1.72
N ALA A 115 -4.88 -4.34 1.84
CA ALA A 115 -5.87 -4.89 2.75
C ALA A 115 -6.36 -6.24 2.25
N GLY A 116 -6.35 -7.23 3.12
CA GLY A 116 -6.88 -8.56 2.82
C GLY A 116 -5.98 -9.44 1.95
N ASN A 117 -4.84 -8.95 1.44
CA ASN A 117 -3.91 -9.77 0.65
C ASN A 117 -2.87 -10.55 1.47
N GLY A 118 -2.81 -10.30 2.80
CA GLY A 118 -1.91 -10.99 3.73
C GLY A 118 -0.51 -10.40 3.83
N MET A 119 -0.22 -9.29 3.18
CA MET A 119 1.10 -8.65 3.19
C MET A 119 1.32 -7.81 4.45
N SER A 120 0.33 -7.03 4.87
CA SER A 120 0.41 -6.17 6.06
C SER A 120 0.78 -6.92 7.35
N PRO A 121 0.26 -8.13 7.64
CA PRO A 121 0.65 -8.89 8.83
C PRO A 121 2.13 -9.22 8.91
N LEU A 122 2.81 -9.46 7.78
CA LEU A 122 4.24 -9.79 7.74
C LEU A 122 5.11 -8.63 8.23
N ILE A 123 4.73 -7.39 7.89
CA ILE A 123 5.42 -6.18 8.37
C ILE A 123 5.00 -5.86 9.79
N SER A 124 3.72 -5.98 10.12
CA SER A 124 3.19 -5.73 11.45
C SER A 124 3.83 -6.62 12.52
N ALA A 125 4.23 -7.83 12.16
CA ALA A 125 4.93 -8.76 13.05
C ALA A 125 6.33 -8.27 13.49
N THR A 126 6.90 -7.26 12.83
CA THR A 126 8.19 -6.66 13.22
C THR A 126 8.07 -5.56 14.26
N THR A 127 6.85 -5.14 14.56
CA THR A 127 6.59 -4.00 15.45
C THR A 127 6.70 -4.43 16.91
N ASP A 128 7.50 -3.70 17.69
CA ASP A 128 7.56 -3.85 19.14
C ASP A 128 6.32 -3.20 19.78
N THR A 129 5.32 -4.00 20.08
CA THR A 129 4.07 -3.55 20.69
C THR A 129 3.64 -4.45 21.84
N SER A 130 3.06 -3.86 22.88
CA SER A 130 2.63 -4.62 24.05
C SER A 130 1.39 -5.48 23.83
N HIS A 131 0.60 -5.18 22.80
CA HIS A 131 -0.62 -5.93 22.49
C HIS A 131 -0.92 -5.89 20.97
N PRO A 132 -1.20 -7.03 20.32
CA PRO A 132 -1.38 -7.08 18.87
C PRO A 132 -2.54 -6.22 18.36
N VAL A 133 -3.58 -5.98 19.14
CA VAL A 133 -4.70 -5.09 18.78
C VAL A 133 -4.23 -3.66 18.56
N LYS A 134 -3.22 -3.17 19.27
CA LYS A 134 -2.67 -1.82 19.04
C LYS A 134 -2.17 -1.67 17.61
N GLN A 135 -1.39 -2.65 17.16
CA GLN A 135 -0.90 -2.66 15.77
C GLN A 135 -2.04 -2.85 14.77
N GLY A 136 -3.03 -3.68 15.07
CA GLY A 136 -4.22 -3.84 14.24
C GLY A 136 -5.01 -2.54 14.07
N LEU A 137 -5.16 -1.74 15.14
CA LEU A 137 -5.82 -0.44 15.08
C LEU A 137 -5.02 0.58 14.23
N VAL A 138 -3.69 0.59 14.37
CA VAL A 138 -2.82 1.44 13.54
C VAL A 138 -2.94 1.06 12.06
N GLN A 139 -2.94 -0.24 11.73
CA GLN A 139 -3.14 -0.70 10.36
C GLN A 139 -4.54 -0.35 9.83
N GLY A 140 -5.57 -0.49 10.65
CA GLY A 140 -6.92 -0.05 10.29
C GLY A 140 -6.97 1.45 9.98
N LEU A 141 -6.34 2.29 10.81
CA LEU A 141 -6.25 3.73 10.58
C LEU A 141 -5.49 4.08 9.31
N SER A 142 -4.40 3.37 9.01
CA SER A 142 -3.61 3.61 7.80
C SER A 142 -4.42 3.42 6.51
N VAL A 143 -5.34 2.45 6.48
CA VAL A 143 -6.26 2.24 5.35
C VAL A 143 -7.14 3.46 5.09
N TYR A 144 -7.67 4.09 6.17
CA TYR A 144 -8.44 5.32 6.02
C TYR A 144 -7.59 6.48 5.51
N ILE A 145 -6.36 6.63 6.00
CA ILE A 145 -5.44 7.67 5.53
C ILE A 145 -5.11 7.45 4.04
N ASP A 146 -4.79 6.24 3.64
CA ASP A 146 -4.49 5.94 2.24
C ASP A 146 -5.69 6.24 1.33
N THR A 147 -6.86 5.71 1.65
CA THR A 147 -8.04 5.84 0.79
C THR A 147 -8.64 7.24 0.82
N LEU A 148 -8.90 7.79 2.03
CA LEU A 148 -9.60 9.07 2.15
C LEU A 148 -8.70 10.28 1.93
N LEU A 149 -7.40 10.15 2.14
CA LEU A 149 -6.47 11.24 1.91
C LEU A 149 -5.73 11.07 0.59
N VAL A 150 -4.86 10.07 0.46
CA VAL A 150 -3.93 9.94 -0.67
C VAL A 150 -4.66 9.64 -1.98
N CYS A 151 -5.54 8.64 -2.00
CA CYS A 151 -6.30 8.29 -3.21
C CYS A 151 -7.28 9.40 -3.62
N THR A 152 -7.91 10.06 -2.64
CA THR A 152 -8.80 11.20 -2.91
C THR A 152 -8.04 12.38 -3.50
N CYS A 153 -6.83 12.67 -3.03
CA CYS A 153 -5.95 13.69 -3.61
C CYS A 153 -5.70 13.44 -5.10
N THR A 154 -5.37 12.20 -5.46
CA THR A 154 -5.17 11.81 -6.86
C THR A 154 -6.44 12.00 -7.69
N GLY A 155 -7.56 11.48 -7.20
CA GLY A 155 -8.85 11.58 -7.90
C GLY A 155 -9.30 13.03 -8.13
N ILE A 156 -9.25 13.87 -7.09
CA ILE A 156 -9.60 15.29 -7.17
C ILE A 156 -8.68 16.02 -8.15
N SER A 157 -7.37 15.77 -8.11
CA SER A 157 -6.42 16.42 -9.02
C SER A 157 -6.72 16.11 -10.48
N ILE A 158 -7.00 14.86 -10.83
CA ILE A 158 -7.35 14.42 -12.18
C ILE A 158 -8.68 15.04 -12.62
N LEU A 159 -9.70 15.02 -11.75
CA LEU A 159 -11.02 15.56 -12.07
C LEU A 159 -11.02 17.07 -12.25
N LEU A 160 -10.33 17.82 -11.40
CA LEU A 160 -10.21 19.28 -11.50
C LEU A 160 -9.45 19.72 -12.75
N ALA A 161 -8.39 18.97 -13.11
CA ALA A 161 -7.65 19.21 -14.33
C ALA A 161 -8.44 18.80 -15.59
N GLY A 162 -9.43 17.92 -15.45
CA GLY A 162 -10.20 17.38 -16.56
C GLY A 162 -9.43 16.36 -17.42
N THR A 163 -8.36 15.81 -16.92
CA THR A 163 -7.44 14.91 -17.63
C THR A 163 -7.79 13.45 -17.38
N TYR A 164 -8.95 13.03 -17.88
CA TYR A 164 -9.41 11.65 -17.73
C TYR A 164 -10.15 11.17 -18.99
N ASN A 165 -10.10 9.87 -19.21
CA ASN A 165 -10.88 9.18 -20.22
C ASN A 165 -11.82 8.20 -19.51
N VAL A 166 -12.99 7.94 -20.10
CA VAL A 166 -13.99 6.99 -19.60
C VAL A 166 -14.15 5.86 -20.61
N ALA A 167 -13.85 4.64 -20.19
CA ALA A 167 -14.06 3.44 -20.99
C ALA A 167 -15.32 2.68 -20.56
N ALA A 168 -15.95 1.96 -21.49
CA ALA A 168 -17.16 1.18 -21.20
C ALA A 168 -16.88 -0.01 -20.26
N ASP A 169 -15.79 -0.76 -20.48
CA ASP A 169 -15.48 -2.03 -19.81
C ASP A 169 -14.05 -2.15 -19.27
N GLY A 170 -13.37 -1.06 -18.94
CA GLY A 170 -12.03 -1.10 -18.40
C GLY A 170 -10.91 -0.98 -19.44
N ALA A 171 -9.71 -1.43 -19.11
CA ALA A 171 -8.54 -1.25 -19.97
C ALA A 171 -8.70 -1.95 -21.33
N GLY A 172 -8.54 -1.17 -22.43
CA GLY A 172 -8.65 -1.67 -23.79
C GLY A 172 -10.05 -1.63 -24.42
N ALA A 173 -11.10 -1.21 -23.67
CA ALA A 173 -12.44 -1.06 -24.21
C ALA A 173 -12.61 0.26 -24.98
N SER A 174 -13.72 0.36 -25.75
CA SER A 174 -14.07 1.59 -26.45
C SER A 174 -14.25 2.75 -25.46
N LEU A 175 -13.63 3.89 -25.75
CA LEU A 175 -13.76 5.08 -24.94
C LEU A 175 -15.15 5.72 -25.15
N LEU A 176 -15.86 5.94 -24.04
CA LEU A 176 -17.12 6.71 -24.01
C LEU A 176 -16.83 8.21 -23.98
N VAL A 177 -15.77 8.60 -23.27
CA VAL A 177 -15.30 9.98 -23.19
C VAL A 177 -13.79 9.96 -23.33
N GLU A 178 -13.26 10.70 -24.29
CA GLU A 178 -11.83 10.87 -24.50
C GLU A 178 -11.48 12.35 -24.36
N ARG A 179 -10.94 12.73 -23.20
CA ARG A 179 -10.49 14.10 -22.95
C ARG A 179 -8.99 14.29 -23.19
N VAL A 180 -8.24 13.21 -23.06
CA VAL A 180 -6.79 13.20 -23.24
C VAL A 180 -6.40 12.02 -24.15
N PRO A 181 -6.41 12.25 -25.48
CA PRO A 181 -6.10 11.19 -26.45
C PRO A 181 -4.64 10.76 -26.35
N GLY A 182 -4.40 9.46 -26.57
CA GLY A 182 -3.05 8.90 -26.65
C GLY A 182 -2.32 8.75 -25.31
N ILE A 183 -2.96 9.03 -24.19
CA ILE A 183 -2.36 8.82 -22.85
C ILE A 183 -2.47 7.35 -22.47
N GLN A 184 -1.35 6.76 -22.06
CA GLN A 184 -1.30 5.38 -21.59
C GLN A 184 -2.06 5.20 -20.28
N TYR A 185 -2.67 4.02 -20.11
CA TYR A 185 -3.35 3.63 -18.89
C TYR A 185 -2.43 3.69 -17.67
N GLY A 186 -2.90 4.32 -16.59
CA GLY A 186 -2.19 4.37 -15.31
C GLY A 186 -1.77 5.78 -14.90
N ILE A 187 -0.51 5.92 -14.48
CA ILE A 187 0.02 7.13 -13.84
C ILE A 187 0.09 8.35 -14.76
N ALA A 188 0.11 8.14 -16.07
CA ALA A 188 0.21 9.23 -17.05
C ALA A 188 -0.96 10.23 -16.94
N PHE A 189 -2.15 9.80 -16.53
CA PHE A 189 -3.29 10.69 -16.27
C PHE A 189 -3.00 11.69 -15.15
N MET A 190 -2.36 11.24 -14.07
CA MET A 190 -2.00 12.14 -12.96
C MET A 190 -0.83 13.05 -13.36
N GLN A 191 0.12 12.58 -14.17
CA GLN A 191 1.20 13.43 -14.68
C GLN A 191 0.65 14.54 -15.58
N GLU A 192 -0.32 14.22 -16.42
CA GLU A 192 -1.00 15.22 -17.24
C GLU A 192 -1.81 16.21 -16.38
N ALA A 193 -2.50 15.72 -15.35
CA ALA A 193 -3.20 16.58 -14.40
C ALA A 193 -2.25 17.58 -13.71
N MET A 194 -1.09 17.14 -13.30
CA MET A 194 -0.04 17.99 -12.71
C MET A 194 0.51 18.96 -13.76
N SER A 195 0.74 18.50 -14.99
CA SER A 195 1.24 19.33 -16.09
C SER A 195 0.27 20.47 -16.44
N VAL A 196 -1.03 20.16 -16.52
CA VAL A 196 -2.08 21.15 -16.79
C VAL A 196 -2.25 22.13 -15.63
N SER A 197 -2.13 21.66 -14.38
CA SER A 197 -2.40 22.50 -13.20
C SER A 197 -1.24 23.41 -12.79
N ILE A 198 0.00 22.92 -12.85
CA ILE A 198 1.21 23.63 -12.40
C ILE A 198 2.36 23.61 -13.41
N GLY A 199 2.07 23.24 -14.66
CA GLY A 199 3.05 23.23 -15.74
C GLY A 199 3.97 22.00 -15.72
N LYS A 200 4.93 21.97 -16.65
CA LYS A 200 5.88 20.83 -16.79
C LYS A 200 6.62 20.46 -15.50
N ALA A 201 6.87 21.44 -14.64
CA ALA A 201 7.49 21.20 -13.33
C ALA A 201 6.64 20.26 -12.46
N GLY A 202 5.31 20.28 -12.60
CA GLY A 202 4.40 19.37 -11.88
C GLY A 202 4.57 17.90 -12.30
N ALA A 203 4.68 17.63 -13.60
CA ALA A 203 4.93 16.30 -14.08
C ALA A 203 6.30 15.75 -13.64
N MET A 204 7.34 16.59 -13.69
CA MET A 204 8.69 16.25 -13.23
C MET A 204 8.71 15.97 -11.72
N PHE A 205 8.05 16.81 -10.94
CA PHE A 205 7.91 16.63 -9.51
C PHE A 205 7.20 15.31 -9.18
N LEU A 206 6.07 15.04 -9.85
CA LEU A 206 5.33 13.79 -9.64
C LEU A 206 6.18 12.56 -9.99
N ALA A 207 6.95 12.61 -11.06
CA ALA A 207 7.85 11.51 -11.44
C ALA A 207 8.90 11.20 -10.35
N ILE A 208 9.48 12.24 -9.74
CA ILE A 208 10.42 12.08 -8.63
C ILE A 208 9.71 11.50 -7.41
N MET A 209 8.55 12.03 -7.05
CA MET A 209 7.78 11.54 -5.93
C MET A 209 7.38 10.07 -6.10
N LEU A 210 6.90 9.71 -7.28
CA LEU A 210 6.56 8.32 -7.60
C LEU A 210 7.77 7.38 -7.56
N PHE A 211 8.91 7.83 -8.07
CA PHE A 211 10.13 7.06 -7.98
C PHE A 211 10.46 6.71 -6.52
N ILE A 212 10.32 7.67 -5.61
CA ILE A 212 10.57 7.47 -4.18
C ILE A 212 9.49 6.59 -3.54
N PHE A 213 8.19 6.80 -3.85
CA PHE A 213 7.10 5.93 -3.37
C PHE A 213 7.30 4.48 -3.81
N ILE A 214 7.59 4.27 -5.07
CA ILE A 214 7.81 2.94 -5.63
C ILE A 214 9.05 2.30 -5.00
N PHE A 215 10.11 3.07 -4.80
CA PHE A 215 11.31 2.59 -4.12
C PHE A 215 10.98 2.05 -2.72
N THR A 216 10.22 2.79 -1.89
CA THR A 216 9.83 2.31 -0.55
C THR A 216 8.93 1.08 -0.61
N THR A 217 8.02 1.01 -1.57
CA THR A 217 7.17 -0.16 -1.81
C THR A 217 7.99 -1.41 -2.18
N MET A 218 9.00 -1.25 -3.03
CA MET A 218 9.89 -2.34 -3.40
C MET A 218 10.71 -2.88 -2.22
N LEU A 219 11.13 -1.99 -1.32
CA LEU A 219 11.79 -2.41 -0.07
C LEU A 219 10.86 -3.26 0.80
N SER A 220 9.60 -2.86 0.91
CA SER A 220 8.56 -3.60 1.62
C SER A 220 8.34 -4.99 1.01
N TYR A 221 8.16 -5.07 -0.30
CA TYR A 221 7.97 -6.35 -1.00
C TYR A 221 9.16 -7.30 -0.87
N SER A 222 10.38 -6.76 -0.94
CA SER A 222 11.59 -7.55 -0.72
C SER A 222 11.62 -8.16 0.67
N TYR A 223 11.29 -7.37 1.70
CA TYR A 223 11.22 -7.85 3.07
C TYR A 223 10.17 -8.94 3.26
N GLN A 224 8.96 -8.74 2.75
CA GLN A 224 7.87 -9.71 2.85
C GLN A 224 8.22 -11.03 2.18
N LEU A 225 8.83 -10.98 1.00
CA LEU A 225 9.30 -12.15 0.28
C LEU A 225 10.39 -12.90 1.06
N GLU A 226 11.40 -12.17 1.57
CA GLU A 226 12.47 -12.74 2.38
C GLU A 226 11.93 -13.38 3.66
N SER A 227 11.03 -12.71 4.37
CA SER A 227 10.41 -13.20 5.58
C SER A 227 9.62 -14.48 5.35
N THR A 228 8.83 -14.52 4.27
CA THR A 228 8.08 -15.72 3.87
C THR A 228 9.02 -16.89 3.53
N CYS A 229 10.09 -16.63 2.80
CA CYS A 229 11.07 -17.67 2.46
C CYS A 229 11.80 -18.19 3.70
N LYS A 230 12.17 -17.33 4.65
CA LYS A 230 12.76 -17.76 5.92
C LYS A 230 11.81 -18.63 6.73
N TYR A 231 10.53 -18.31 6.73
CA TYR A 231 9.51 -19.13 7.40
C TYR A 231 9.40 -20.53 6.78
N LEU A 232 9.41 -20.62 5.46
CA LEU A 232 9.23 -21.89 4.74
C LEU A 232 10.49 -22.77 4.70
N PHE A 233 11.67 -22.16 4.56
CA PHE A 233 12.94 -22.86 4.30
C PHE A 233 13.98 -22.69 5.40
N GLY A 234 13.60 -22.03 6.51
CA GLY A 234 14.54 -21.70 7.59
C GLY A 234 15.49 -20.56 7.24
N GLU A 235 16.43 -20.25 8.14
CA GLU A 235 17.39 -19.16 7.96
C GLU A 235 18.59 -19.54 7.07
N ASN A 236 18.33 -20.27 5.98
CA ASN A 236 19.37 -20.66 5.04
C ASN A 236 19.83 -19.46 4.22
N LYS A 237 21.07 -19.02 4.43
CA LYS A 237 21.68 -17.85 3.75
C LYS A 237 21.67 -18.00 2.22
N MET A 238 21.84 -19.22 1.72
CA MET A 238 21.82 -19.47 0.26
C MET A 238 20.42 -19.19 -0.33
N VAL A 239 19.36 -19.69 0.32
CA VAL A 239 17.97 -19.47 -0.13
C VAL A 239 17.64 -17.99 -0.11
N VAL A 240 17.99 -17.28 0.98
CA VAL A 240 17.76 -15.83 1.09
C VAL A 240 18.49 -15.07 -0.03
N THR A 241 19.73 -15.43 -0.33
CA THR A 241 20.50 -14.79 -1.39
C THR A 241 19.89 -15.03 -2.76
N ILE A 242 19.48 -16.27 -3.07
CA ILE A 242 18.80 -16.62 -4.33
C ILE A 242 17.51 -15.81 -4.47
N VAL A 243 16.71 -15.73 -3.43
CA VAL A 243 15.45 -14.99 -3.43
C VAL A 243 15.67 -13.50 -3.68
N ARG A 244 16.69 -12.89 -3.07
CA ARG A 244 17.06 -11.49 -3.33
C ARG A 244 17.50 -11.27 -4.79
N ILE A 245 18.31 -12.18 -5.34
CA ILE A 245 18.73 -12.09 -6.74
C ILE A 245 17.53 -12.22 -7.68
N LEU A 246 16.67 -13.21 -7.45
CA LEU A 246 15.45 -13.38 -8.25
C LEU A 246 14.55 -12.14 -8.16
N PHE A 247 14.39 -11.56 -6.97
CA PHE A 247 13.64 -10.33 -6.80
C PHE A 247 14.17 -9.20 -7.68
N LEU A 248 15.49 -8.97 -7.67
CA LEU A 248 16.13 -7.94 -8.49
C LEU A 248 16.02 -8.23 -10.00
N VAL A 249 16.11 -9.49 -10.39
CA VAL A 249 15.89 -9.91 -11.79
C VAL A 249 14.46 -9.59 -12.24
N PHE A 250 13.46 -9.89 -11.40
CA PHE A 250 12.07 -9.56 -11.72
C PHE A 250 11.80 -8.05 -11.73
N CYS A 251 12.49 -7.27 -10.90
CA CYS A 251 12.45 -5.82 -11.00
C CYS A 251 12.89 -5.34 -12.39
N MET A 252 13.99 -5.88 -12.92
CA MET A 252 14.46 -5.56 -14.26
C MET A 252 13.53 -6.09 -15.35
N PHE A 253 12.97 -7.28 -15.15
CA PHE A 253 12.05 -7.90 -16.12
C PHE A 253 10.79 -7.05 -16.36
N GLY A 254 10.30 -6.36 -15.33
CA GLY A 254 9.13 -5.48 -15.44
C GLY A 254 9.26 -4.37 -16.49
N ILE A 255 10.49 -3.94 -16.81
CA ILE A 255 10.75 -2.89 -17.80
C ILE A 255 10.54 -3.40 -19.23
N LEU A 256 10.65 -4.70 -19.43
CA LEU A 256 10.54 -5.35 -20.74
C LEU A 256 9.08 -5.65 -21.12
N ILE A 257 8.14 -5.46 -20.20
CA ILE A 257 6.73 -5.78 -20.38
C ILE A 257 5.93 -4.48 -20.44
N ASP A 258 5.00 -4.39 -21.39
CA ASP A 258 4.11 -3.25 -21.52
C ASP A 258 3.16 -3.15 -20.31
N GLY A 259 2.78 -1.90 -19.97
CA GLY A 259 1.86 -1.62 -18.87
C GLY A 259 0.53 -2.36 -18.99
N ASP A 260 -0.04 -2.41 -20.18
CA ASP A 260 -1.32 -3.09 -20.47
C ASP A 260 -1.29 -4.59 -20.21
N THR A 261 -0.11 -5.21 -20.23
CA THR A 261 0.09 -6.63 -19.92
C THR A 261 0.41 -6.87 -18.45
N ILE A 262 1.32 -6.06 -17.88
CA ILE A 262 1.84 -6.31 -16.53
C ILE A 262 0.81 -5.97 -15.44
N TRP A 263 -0.05 -4.97 -15.66
CA TRP A 263 -1.08 -4.59 -14.70
C TRP A 263 -2.14 -5.68 -14.50
N PRO A 264 -2.75 -6.29 -15.55
CA PRO A 264 -3.65 -7.42 -15.38
C PRO A 264 -3.00 -8.64 -14.73
N MET A 265 -1.72 -8.91 -15.04
CA MET A 265 -0.98 -9.99 -14.37
C MET A 265 -0.81 -9.73 -12.87
N GLY A 266 -0.51 -8.50 -12.48
CA GLY A 266 -0.46 -8.07 -11.09
C GLY A 266 -1.81 -8.23 -10.38
N ASP A 267 -2.89 -7.83 -11.02
CA ASP A 267 -4.26 -7.96 -10.49
C ASP A 267 -4.65 -9.42 -10.24
N ILE A 268 -4.30 -10.34 -11.15
CA ILE A 268 -4.50 -11.77 -10.95
C ILE A 268 -3.71 -12.26 -9.73
N GLY A 269 -2.45 -11.84 -9.60
CA GLY A 269 -1.62 -12.18 -8.46
C GLY A 269 -2.22 -11.73 -7.13
N VAL A 270 -2.66 -10.47 -7.06
CA VAL A 270 -3.36 -9.93 -5.87
C VAL A 270 -4.67 -10.69 -5.61
N GLY A 271 -5.44 -10.99 -6.64
CA GLY A 271 -6.68 -11.77 -6.52
C GLY A 271 -6.44 -13.15 -5.89
N CYS A 272 -5.42 -13.86 -6.33
CA CYS A 272 -5.04 -15.15 -5.74
C CYS A 272 -4.64 -15.00 -4.25
N MET A 273 -3.87 -13.96 -3.91
CA MET A 273 -3.48 -13.68 -2.53
C MET A 273 -4.70 -13.37 -1.65
N LEU A 274 -5.64 -12.57 -2.14
CA LEU A 274 -6.89 -12.23 -1.44
C LEU A 274 -7.71 -13.48 -1.12
N TRP A 275 -7.87 -14.40 -2.07
CA TRP A 275 -8.61 -15.63 -1.84
C TRP A 275 -8.01 -16.47 -0.71
N VAL A 276 -6.72 -16.75 -0.77
CA VAL A 276 -6.02 -17.56 0.25
C VAL A 276 -6.09 -16.89 1.62
N ASN A 277 -5.82 -15.59 1.67
CA ASN A 277 -5.81 -14.85 2.92
C ASN A 277 -7.22 -14.68 3.53
N THR A 278 -8.26 -14.54 2.71
CA THR A 278 -9.64 -14.47 3.20
C THR A 278 -10.02 -15.72 3.98
N PHE A 279 -9.70 -16.92 3.47
CA PHE A 279 -9.89 -18.16 4.24
C PHE A 279 -9.12 -18.14 5.55
N SER A 280 -7.87 -17.68 5.54
CA SER A 280 -7.06 -17.57 6.75
C SER A 280 -7.67 -16.61 7.77
N ILE A 281 -8.18 -15.46 7.34
CA ILE A 281 -8.86 -14.48 8.20
C ILE A 281 -10.11 -15.11 8.82
N LEU A 282 -10.96 -15.79 8.03
CA LEU A 282 -12.17 -16.45 8.54
C LEU A 282 -11.85 -17.48 9.61
N LEU A 283 -10.82 -18.30 9.40
CA LEU A 283 -10.38 -19.30 10.37
C LEU A 283 -9.78 -18.68 11.65
N LEU A 284 -9.10 -17.53 11.53
CA LEU A 284 -8.48 -16.83 12.67
C LEU A 284 -9.46 -15.92 13.42
N THR A 285 -10.60 -15.56 12.82
CA THR A 285 -11.57 -14.62 13.42
C THR A 285 -11.96 -14.97 14.85
N PRO A 286 -12.27 -16.24 15.22
CA PRO A 286 -12.62 -16.56 16.61
C PRO A 286 -11.48 -16.26 17.61
N LYS A 287 -10.22 -16.46 17.19
CA LYS A 287 -9.04 -16.13 18.02
C LYS A 287 -8.87 -14.61 18.14
N VAL A 288 -9.01 -13.89 17.04
CA VAL A 288 -8.92 -12.42 17.01
C VAL A 288 -9.97 -11.79 17.92
N LEU A 289 -11.21 -12.27 17.89
CA LEU A 289 -12.27 -11.77 18.78
C LEU A 289 -11.95 -11.95 20.26
N LYS A 290 -11.29 -13.07 20.64
CA LYS A 290 -10.82 -13.25 22.03
C LYS A 290 -9.76 -12.24 22.41
N ILE A 291 -8.79 -11.99 21.50
CA ILE A 291 -7.70 -11.02 21.71
C ILE A 291 -8.26 -9.59 21.85
N VAL A 292 -9.24 -9.23 21.00
CA VAL A 292 -9.89 -7.91 21.06
C VAL A 292 -10.64 -7.73 22.40
N LYS A 293 -11.39 -8.75 22.85
CA LYS A 293 -12.07 -8.70 24.14
C LYS A 293 -11.11 -8.56 25.32
N ASP A 294 -9.95 -9.21 25.26
CA ASP A 294 -8.91 -9.05 26.28
C ASP A 294 -8.37 -7.62 26.31
N TYR A 295 -8.06 -7.06 25.13
CA TYR A 295 -7.64 -5.67 24.99
C TYR A 295 -8.65 -4.67 25.58
N GLU A 296 -9.93 -4.81 25.21
CA GLU A 296 -11.00 -3.96 25.70
C GLU A 296 -11.16 -4.07 27.22
N LYS A 297 -11.12 -5.30 27.77
CA LYS A 297 -11.20 -5.53 29.22
C LYS A 297 -10.09 -4.82 29.97
N GLN A 298 -8.85 -4.91 29.50
CA GLN A 298 -7.71 -4.24 30.12
C GLN A 298 -7.83 -2.71 29.99
N LYS A 299 -8.22 -2.21 28.82
CA LYS A 299 -8.38 -0.78 28.55
C LYS A 299 -9.49 -0.14 29.39
N ASN A 300 -10.62 -0.82 29.55
CA ASN A 300 -11.77 -0.32 30.32
C ASN A 300 -11.48 -0.13 31.81
N VAL A 301 -10.51 -0.85 32.37
CA VAL A 301 -10.04 -0.65 33.75
C VAL A 301 -8.86 0.31 33.83
N GLY A 302 -8.55 1.02 32.74
CA GLY A 302 -7.51 2.05 32.70
C GLY A 302 -6.07 1.53 32.61
N LEU A 303 -5.89 0.26 32.25
CA LEU A 303 -4.57 -0.34 32.08
C LEU A 303 -4.03 -0.09 30.67
N ASN A 304 -2.71 -0.12 30.54
CA ASN A 304 -2.06 -0.21 29.25
C ASN A 304 -2.04 -1.69 28.81
N PRO A 305 -2.84 -2.12 27.80
CA PRO A 305 -3.01 -3.53 27.51
C PRO A 305 -1.71 -4.26 27.19
N LEU A 306 -1.48 -5.39 27.85
CA LEU A 306 -0.41 -6.36 27.57
C LEU A 306 -1.05 -7.67 27.12
N PHE A 307 -0.55 -8.20 26.03
CA PHE A 307 -1.01 -9.49 25.56
C PHE A 307 -0.26 -10.63 26.22
N ASP A 308 -0.99 -11.46 26.95
CA ASP A 308 -0.52 -12.72 27.50
C ASP A 308 -1.35 -13.86 26.86
N PRO A 309 -0.73 -14.68 26.00
CA PRO A 309 -1.42 -15.77 25.30
C PRO A 309 -2.15 -16.73 26.23
N ALA A 310 -1.57 -17.00 27.40
CA ALA A 310 -2.14 -17.94 28.38
C ALA A 310 -3.47 -17.46 28.94
N THR A 311 -3.64 -16.15 29.18
CA THR A 311 -4.87 -15.57 29.73
C THR A 311 -6.04 -15.64 28.73
N VAL A 312 -5.72 -15.68 27.42
CA VAL A 312 -6.70 -15.72 26.34
C VAL A 312 -6.96 -17.15 25.84
N GLY A 313 -6.18 -18.12 26.32
CA GLY A 313 -6.25 -19.52 25.91
C GLY A 313 -5.77 -19.72 24.47
N ILE A 314 -4.72 -19.01 24.08
CA ILE A 314 -4.03 -19.10 22.77
C ILE A 314 -2.65 -19.69 23.00
N GLU A 315 -2.29 -20.70 22.24
CA GLU A 315 -0.97 -21.32 22.31
C GLU A 315 0.07 -20.44 21.62
N ASP A 316 1.11 -20.01 22.34
CA ASP A 316 2.28 -19.34 21.77
C ASP A 316 3.34 -20.37 21.36
N LYS A 317 3.16 -20.97 20.16
CA LYS A 317 4.06 -22.02 19.66
C LYS A 317 5.51 -21.57 19.49
N ALA A 318 5.74 -20.29 19.28
CA ALA A 318 7.07 -19.72 19.06
C ALA A 318 7.68 -19.16 20.36
N GLY A 319 6.92 -19.05 21.45
CA GLY A 319 7.38 -18.50 22.73
C GLY A 319 7.75 -17.01 22.67
N VAL A 320 7.30 -16.31 21.63
CA VAL A 320 7.67 -14.90 21.42
C VAL A 320 6.99 -14.01 22.43
N TRP A 321 5.70 -14.21 22.63
CA TRP A 321 4.92 -13.43 23.59
C TRP A 321 5.24 -13.78 25.05
N ASP A 322 5.48 -15.06 25.35
CA ASP A 322 5.91 -15.49 26.67
C ASP A 322 7.25 -14.84 27.04
N THR A 323 8.19 -14.81 26.09
CA THR A 323 9.49 -14.13 26.27
C THR A 323 9.31 -12.63 26.44
N TYR A 324 8.45 -12.00 25.63
CA TYR A 324 8.16 -10.57 25.70
C TYR A 324 7.53 -10.18 27.05
N VAL A 325 6.51 -10.92 27.49
CA VAL A 325 5.85 -10.72 28.78
C VAL A 325 6.86 -10.83 29.93
N LYS A 326 7.73 -11.86 29.91
CA LYS A 326 8.76 -12.06 30.92
C LYS A 326 9.75 -10.88 30.98
N GLN A 327 10.24 -10.42 29.82
CA GLN A 327 11.14 -9.27 29.74
C GLN A 327 10.50 -7.98 30.27
N LYS A 328 9.22 -7.74 29.95
CA LYS A 328 8.49 -6.57 30.45
C LYS A 328 8.28 -6.65 31.96
N LYS A 329 8.00 -7.83 32.49
CA LYS A 329 7.91 -8.09 33.92
C LYS A 329 9.23 -7.76 34.64
N GLU A 330 10.34 -8.26 34.13
CA GLU A 330 11.68 -8.04 34.70
C GLU A 330 12.13 -6.58 34.69
N ARG A 331 11.71 -5.81 33.67
CA ARG A 331 12.04 -4.38 33.55
C ARG A 331 11.17 -3.47 34.41
N GLY A 332 10.09 -3.98 34.99
CA GLY A 332 9.11 -3.16 35.73
C GLY A 332 8.33 -2.16 34.86
N ASP A 333 8.41 -2.28 33.54
CA ASP A 333 7.79 -1.39 32.56
C ASP A 333 6.26 -1.58 32.50
N TYR A 334 5.71 -2.48 33.31
CA TYR A 334 4.36 -2.96 33.10
C TYR A 334 3.54 -3.10 34.36
N GLU A 335 2.55 -2.26 34.49
CA GLU A 335 1.57 -2.29 35.58
C GLU A 335 0.29 -2.95 35.09
N ASN A 336 0.19 -4.26 35.17
CA ASN A 336 -1.05 -4.99 34.90
C ASN A 336 -1.42 -5.86 36.09
N PRO A 337 -2.46 -5.52 36.89
CA PRO A 337 -2.90 -6.30 38.05
C PRO A 337 -3.21 -7.75 37.72
N GLN A 338 -3.67 -8.04 36.49
CA GLN A 338 -3.97 -9.42 36.05
C GLN A 338 -2.70 -10.26 35.90
N LEU A 339 -1.54 -9.62 35.78
CA LEU A 339 -0.23 -10.25 35.66
C LEU A 339 0.61 -10.12 36.93
N GLY A 340 -0.01 -9.69 38.05
CA GLY A 340 0.66 -9.53 39.34
C GLY A 340 1.47 -8.24 39.49
N TYR A 341 1.18 -7.23 38.67
CA TYR A 341 1.73 -5.88 38.82
C TYR A 341 0.70 -4.95 39.44
N ASP A 342 1.06 -4.28 40.51
CA ASP A 342 0.26 -3.24 41.11
C ASP A 342 0.28 -1.96 40.30
N LYS A 343 -0.83 -1.22 40.28
CA LYS A 343 -0.85 0.15 39.81
C LYS A 343 0.04 1.00 40.70
N LYS A 344 1.04 1.66 40.16
CA LYS A 344 1.74 2.73 40.85
C LYS A 344 0.94 4.01 40.85
#